data_b41ebf904e4cec6c6c37e019d49c43ab
#
_entry.id   b41ebf904e4cec6c6c37e019d49c43ab
#
_cell.length_a   1.000
_cell.length_b   1.000
_cell.length_c   1.000
_cell.angle_alpha   90.00
_cell.angle_beta   90.00
_cell.angle_gamma   90.00
#
_symmetry.space_group_name_H-M   'P 1'
#
loop_
_entity.id
_entity.type
_entity.pdbx_description
1 polymer ?
#
loop_
_entity_poly.entity_id
_entity_poly.type
_entity_poly.pdbx_seq_one_letter_code
_entity_poly.pdbx_strand_id
1 'polypeptide(L)'
;IRPYFERLEDICDRNTEKVLAAFAKNRVSDNLFAGTTGYGYDDYGRDTLDKIYADIFGTEAALVRIGFVNGTHALSCAMFSAVKTGDTVLSVTGPAYDTLQNTITGDYCGSMKSYGIGYRQVDLKNGEPDLPAIKAAAADENIKLVFIQRSRGYGVRKTLSVEEIGEICKAVREVNTTAAIMVDNCYGEFTEEIEPTQVGADIIAGSLIKNPGGGLAPTGGYIAGRADLVENASYKLTAPGIGGECGCTMGQNRLLYQGLFLAPHVTMQAIKTAMFCAKVMEKLGYEVSPKAEEPRYDIIQTIAFGAPDPLRRFCEGIQAGAPVDSYVTPEPWAMPGYDDQVIMAAGAFVQGASIELSADAPMREPYVCYMQGGLTYESGKLGILLAADKITKAKAQ
;
A
#
# COMPACT_ATOMS: atom_id res chain seq x y z
N ILE A 1 -3.46 13.66 -21.91
CA ILE A 1 -3.81 13.11 -20.58
C ILE A 1 -4.79 13.99 -19.79
N ARG A 2 -4.95 15.31 -20.10
CA ARG A 2 -5.84 16.20 -19.32
C ARG A 2 -7.28 15.67 -19.16
N PRO A 3 -7.95 15.14 -20.19
CA PRO A 3 -9.33 14.62 -20.02
C PRO A 3 -9.43 13.47 -19.01
N TYR A 4 -8.35 12.71 -18.81
CA TYR A 4 -8.32 11.62 -17.83
C TYR A 4 -8.15 12.13 -16.39
N PHE A 5 -7.68 13.36 -16.21
CA PHE A 5 -7.59 13.99 -14.89
C PHE A 5 -8.95 14.32 -14.31
N GLU A 6 -9.94 14.66 -15.15
CA GLU A 6 -11.31 14.94 -14.70
C GLU A 6 -11.91 13.75 -13.95
N ARG A 7 -11.73 12.53 -14.48
CA ARG A 7 -12.17 11.32 -13.76
C ARG A 7 -11.46 11.14 -12.41
N LEU A 8 -10.18 11.49 -12.31
CA LEU A 8 -9.46 11.41 -11.03
C LEU A 8 -9.96 12.49 -10.05
N GLU A 9 -10.35 13.64 -10.54
CA GLU A 9 -10.94 14.71 -9.75
C GLU A 9 -12.30 14.28 -9.18
N ASP A 10 -13.15 13.63 -9.99
CA ASP A 10 -14.41 13.05 -9.52
C ASP A 10 -14.20 12.01 -8.41
N ILE A 11 -13.24 11.10 -8.58
CA ILE A 11 -12.89 10.10 -7.55
C ILE A 11 -12.39 10.80 -6.28
N CYS A 12 -11.54 11.81 -6.42
CA CYS A 12 -11.03 12.61 -5.30
C CYS A 12 -12.17 13.29 -4.55
N ASP A 13 -13.13 13.90 -5.26
CA ASP A 13 -14.27 14.58 -4.66
C ASP A 13 -15.13 13.60 -3.85
N ARG A 14 -15.46 12.41 -4.40
CA ARG A 14 -16.20 11.36 -3.70
C ARG A 14 -15.48 10.88 -2.45
N ASN A 15 -14.17 10.64 -2.54
CA ASN A 15 -13.38 10.23 -1.38
C ASN A 15 -13.26 11.34 -0.33
N THR A 16 -13.13 12.61 -0.75
CA THR A 16 -13.12 13.76 0.16
C THR A 16 -14.46 13.90 0.88
N GLU A 17 -15.58 13.69 0.18
CA GLU A 17 -16.91 13.68 0.78
C GLU A 17 -17.01 12.60 1.86
N LYS A 18 -16.52 11.37 1.61
CA LYS A 18 -16.47 10.29 2.62
C LYS A 18 -15.66 10.69 3.85
N VAL A 19 -14.48 11.25 3.65
CA VAL A 19 -13.62 11.68 4.76
C VAL A 19 -14.32 12.76 5.59
N LEU A 20 -14.87 13.78 4.96
CA LEU A 20 -15.58 14.87 5.66
C LEU A 20 -16.83 14.36 6.38
N ALA A 21 -17.59 13.46 5.78
CA ALA A 21 -18.75 12.83 6.41
C ALA A 21 -18.35 12.02 7.66
N ALA A 22 -17.26 11.25 7.59
CA ALA A 22 -16.73 10.49 8.73
C ALA A 22 -16.23 11.44 9.84
N PHE A 23 -15.57 12.55 9.50
CA PHE A 23 -15.12 13.55 10.46
C PHE A 23 -16.33 14.20 11.17
N ALA A 24 -17.35 14.60 10.42
CA ALA A 24 -18.56 15.20 10.96
C ALA A 24 -19.33 14.23 11.86
N LYS A 25 -19.52 12.97 11.41
CA LYS A 25 -20.18 11.90 12.18
C LYS A 25 -19.50 11.66 13.52
N ASN A 26 -18.16 11.64 13.54
CA ASN A 26 -17.35 11.40 14.73
C ASN A 26 -17.00 12.70 15.50
N ARG A 27 -17.61 13.84 15.13
CA ARG A 27 -17.47 15.13 15.82
C ARG A 27 -16.01 15.53 16.02
N VAL A 28 -15.20 15.45 14.96
CA VAL A 28 -13.80 15.85 15.04
C VAL A 28 -13.68 17.28 15.52
N SER A 29 -12.93 17.48 16.59
CA SER A 29 -12.72 18.75 17.26
C SER A 29 -11.26 18.89 17.70
N ASP A 30 -10.83 20.10 18.01
CA ASP A 30 -9.43 20.44 18.29
C ASP A 30 -8.84 19.63 19.47
N ASN A 31 -9.66 19.27 20.47
CA ASN A 31 -9.21 18.47 21.62
C ASN A 31 -8.74 17.04 21.23
N LEU A 32 -9.20 16.49 20.11
CA LEU A 32 -8.75 15.18 19.63
C LEU A 32 -7.30 15.19 19.11
N PHE A 33 -6.73 16.36 18.90
CA PHE A 33 -5.34 16.51 18.46
C PHE A 33 -4.34 16.43 19.62
N ALA A 34 -4.80 16.48 20.86
CA ALA A 34 -3.96 16.18 22.01
C ALA A 34 -3.46 14.74 21.94
N GLY A 35 -2.23 14.51 22.31
CA GLY A 35 -1.64 13.19 22.36
C GLY A 35 -1.48 12.70 23.80
N THR A 36 -1.22 11.40 23.92
CA THR A 36 -0.89 10.73 25.18
C THR A 36 0.55 10.23 25.17
N THR A 37 1.05 9.87 26.34
CA THR A 37 2.35 9.25 26.57
C THR A 37 2.21 7.97 27.40
N GLY A 38 3.26 7.15 27.49
CA GLY A 38 3.24 5.93 28.29
C GLY A 38 2.23 4.91 27.78
N TYR A 39 1.34 4.45 28.65
CA TYR A 39 0.32 3.46 28.27
C TYR A 39 -0.72 3.98 27.29
N GLY A 40 -0.97 5.28 27.26
CA GLY A 40 -1.93 5.90 26.35
C GLY A 40 -3.38 5.46 26.58
N TYR A 41 -3.77 5.16 27.82
CA TYR A 41 -5.18 4.92 28.15
C TYR A 41 -6.01 6.18 27.88
N ASP A 42 -7.26 5.99 27.44
CA ASP A 42 -8.21 7.09 27.16
C ASP A 42 -7.66 8.13 26.15
N ASP A 43 -6.88 7.69 25.16
CA ASP A 43 -6.50 8.56 24.04
C ASP A 43 -7.70 8.75 23.11
N TYR A 44 -8.54 9.73 23.43
CA TYR A 44 -9.77 10.01 22.67
C TYR A 44 -9.50 10.30 21.18
N GLY A 45 -8.35 10.92 20.88
CA GLY A 45 -7.94 11.19 19.49
C GLY A 45 -7.69 9.90 18.73
N ARG A 46 -6.91 8.99 19.30
CA ARG A 46 -6.64 7.66 18.76
C ARG A 46 -7.93 6.87 18.55
N ASP A 47 -8.75 6.77 19.58
CA ASP A 47 -9.96 5.95 19.56
C ASP A 47 -11.03 6.50 18.60
N THR A 48 -11.06 7.82 18.42
CA THR A 48 -11.92 8.45 17.42
C THR A 48 -11.38 8.23 16.01
N LEU A 49 -10.06 8.22 15.82
CA LEU A 49 -9.45 7.94 14.53
C LEU A 49 -9.75 6.51 14.05
N ASP A 50 -9.76 5.53 14.95
CA ASP A 50 -10.20 4.16 14.64
C ASP A 50 -11.63 4.15 14.06
N LYS A 51 -12.56 4.86 14.68
CA LYS A 51 -13.95 4.97 14.22
C LYS A 51 -14.05 5.65 12.84
N ILE A 52 -13.25 6.68 12.63
CA ILE A 52 -13.19 7.40 11.34
C ILE A 52 -12.70 6.48 10.24
N TYR A 53 -11.64 5.70 10.47
CA TYR A 53 -11.15 4.72 9.50
C TYR A 53 -12.18 3.63 9.23
N ALA A 54 -12.86 3.12 10.26
CA ALA A 54 -13.95 2.15 10.08
C ALA A 54 -15.08 2.72 9.20
N ASP A 55 -15.49 3.96 9.43
CA ASP A 55 -16.50 4.63 8.61
C ASP A 55 -16.07 4.82 7.15
N ILE A 56 -14.84 5.28 6.91
CA ILE A 56 -14.31 5.53 5.56
C ILE A 56 -14.20 4.23 4.76
N PHE A 57 -13.71 3.16 5.39
CA PHE A 57 -13.52 1.87 4.74
C PHE A 57 -14.78 0.97 4.80
N GLY A 58 -15.87 1.43 5.42
CA GLY A 58 -17.13 0.68 5.50
C GLY A 58 -16.99 -0.62 6.31
N THR A 59 -16.29 -0.58 7.45
CA THR A 59 -15.99 -1.73 8.29
C THR A 59 -16.60 -1.64 9.68
N GLU A 60 -16.63 -2.77 10.41
CA GLU A 60 -17.13 -2.83 11.80
C GLU A 60 -16.18 -2.16 12.77
N ALA A 61 -14.87 -2.29 12.56
CA ALA A 61 -13.82 -1.75 13.40
C ALA A 61 -12.57 -1.39 12.60
N ALA A 62 -11.70 -0.57 13.19
CA ALA A 62 -10.35 -0.34 12.71
C ALA A 62 -9.37 -0.19 13.88
N LEU A 63 -8.09 -0.34 13.59
CA LEU A 63 -6.97 -0.18 14.51
C LEU A 63 -5.90 0.67 13.81
N VAL A 64 -5.80 1.93 14.17
CA VAL A 64 -4.88 2.90 13.58
C VAL A 64 -3.82 3.26 14.62
N ARG A 65 -2.60 2.82 14.43
CA ARG A 65 -1.55 2.93 15.45
C ARG A 65 -0.21 3.36 14.90
N ILE A 66 0.42 4.32 15.56
CA ILE A 66 1.84 4.65 15.32
C ILE A 66 2.79 3.54 15.77
N GLY A 67 2.32 2.62 16.61
CA GLY A 67 3.08 1.44 17.06
C GLY A 67 3.28 0.37 16.00
N PHE A 68 2.56 0.41 14.88
CA PHE A 68 2.94 -0.36 13.71
C PHE A 68 4.21 0.25 13.11
N VAL A 69 5.32 -0.45 13.23
CA VAL A 69 6.64 0.07 12.80
C VAL A 69 6.68 0.37 11.29
N ASN A 70 5.94 -0.44 10.52
CA ASN A 70 5.82 -0.29 9.06
C ASN A 70 4.59 -1.06 8.55
N GLY A 71 4.33 -1.00 7.23
CA GLY A 71 3.22 -1.71 6.59
C GLY A 71 3.31 -3.23 6.76
N THR A 72 4.51 -3.83 6.65
CA THR A 72 4.71 -5.27 6.86
C THR A 72 4.29 -5.71 8.26
N HIS A 73 4.55 -4.88 9.29
CA HIS A 73 4.09 -5.16 10.66
C HIS A 73 2.55 -5.15 10.76
N ALA A 74 1.89 -4.16 10.17
CA ALA A 74 0.42 -4.12 10.15
C ALA A 74 -0.16 -5.34 9.43
N LEU A 75 0.37 -5.68 8.24
CA LEU A 75 -0.02 -6.86 7.48
C LEU A 75 0.21 -8.16 8.27
N SER A 76 1.35 -8.28 8.93
CA SER A 76 1.66 -9.43 9.80
C SER A 76 0.63 -9.58 10.91
N CYS A 77 0.31 -8.50 11.64
CA CYS A 77 -0.69 -8.54 12.71
C CYS A 77 -2.08 -8.92 12.15
N ALA A 78 -2.47 -8.39 10.99
CA ALA A 78 -3.73 -8.73 10.35
C ALA A 78 -3.78 -10.21 9.91
N MET A 79 -2.71 -10.75 9.35
CA MET A 79 -2.64 -12.18 8.99
C MET A 79 -2.76 -13.07 10.22
N PHE A 80 -1.99 -12.80 11.27
CA PHE A 80 -2.03 -13.58 12.51
C PHE A 80 -3.36 -13.48 13.26
N SER A 81 -4.19 -12.48 12.97
CA SER A 81 -5.52 -12.35 13.60
C SER A 81 -6.50 -13.44 13.15
N ALA A 82 -6.26 -14.03 11.98
CA ALA A 82 -7.17 -14.97 11.32
C ALA A 82 -6.71 -16.44 11.38
N VAL A 83 -5.48 -16.71 11.81
CA VAL A 83 -4.90 -18.07 11.77
C VAL A 83 -4.23 -18.48 13.08
N LYS A 84 -4.21 -19.78 13.32
CA LYS A 84 -3.53 -20.45 14.44
C LYS A 84 -2.74 -21.66 13.94
N THR A 85 -1.98 -22.29 14.84
CA THR A 85 -1.24 -23.52 14.55
C THR A 85 -2.14 -24.59 13.91
N GLY A 86 -1.72 -25.15 12.78
CA GLY A 86 -2.45 -26.12 11.97
C GLY A 86 -3.31 -25.52 10.85
N ASP A 87 -3.57 -24.23 10.87
CA ASP A 87 -4.28 -23.54 9.79
C ASP A 87 -3.35 -23.28 8.58
N THR A 88 -3.93 -22.96 7.44
CA THR A 88 -3.20 -22.64 6.21
C THR A 88 -3.62 -21.29 5.64
N VAL A 89 -2.63 -20.50 5.23
CA VAL A 89 -2.80 -19.28 4.44
C VAL A 89 -2.77 -19.63 2.96
N LEU A 90 -3.73 -19.15 2.19
CA LEU A 90 -3.78 -19.26 0.74
C LEU A 90 -3.55 -17.88 0.10
N SER A 91 -2.40 -17.67 -0.52
CA SER A 91 -2.19 -16.49 -1.39
C SER A 91 -2.80 -16.76 -2.77
N VAL A 92 -3.60 -15.83 -3.28
CA VAL A 92 -4.34 -16.03 -4.54
C VAL A 92 -3.93 -15.06 -5.66
N THR A 93 -2.88 -14.28 -5.42
CA THR A 93 -2.32 -13.33 -6.38
C THR A 93 -0.84 -13.57 -6.65
N GLY A 94 -0.41 -14.83 -6.57
CA GLY A 94 0.99 -15.22 -6.61
C GLY A 94 1.68 -15.05 -5.25
N PRO A 95 3.02 -14.94 -5.20
CA PRO A 95 3.76 -14.75 -3.96
C PRO A 95 3.40 -13.42 -3.31
N ALA A 96 3.44 -13.37 -1.98
CA ALA A 96 3.34 -12.14 -1.24
C ALA A 96 4.57 -11.24 -1.52
N TYR A 97 4.45 -9.95 -1.22
CA TYR A 97 5.56 -9.01 -1.33
C TYR A 97 6.80 -9.49 -0.53
N ASP A 98 8.00 -9.23 -1.03
CA ASP A 98 9.26 -9.82 -0.56
C ASP A 98 9.43 -9.78 0.97
N THR A 99 9.18 -8.63 1.61
CA THR A 99 9.30 -8.51 3.08
C THR A 99 8.22 -9.30 3.84
N LEU A 100 7.03 -9.47 3.27
CA LEU A 100 5.94 -10.24 3.86
C LEU A 100 6.14 -11.74 3.62
N GLN A 101 6.76 -12.15 2.51
CA GLN A 101 7.09 -13.54 2.24
C GLN A 101 7.93 -14.17 3.38
N ASN A 102 8.90 -13.41 3.90
CA ASN A 102 9.71 -13.85 5.05
C ASN A 102 8.86 -14.00 6.34
N THR A 103 7.86 -13.16 6.55
CA THR A 103 6.90 -13.30 7.67
C THR A 103 6.09 -14.59 7.55
N ILE A 104 5.77 -15.03 6.33
CA ILE A 104 4.96 -16.23 6.09
C ILE A 104 5.82 -17.48 6.13
N THR A 105 6.81 -17.59 5.25
CA THR A 105 7.56 -18.82 4.96
C THR A 105 9.00 -18.83 5.44
N GLY A 106 9.50 -17.72 5.98
CA GLY A 106 10.88 -17.60 6.43
C GLY A 106 11.21 -18.50 7.61
N ASP A 107 12.48 -18.93 7.71
CA ASP A 107 13.00 -19.74 8.82
C ASP A 107 13.40 -18.88 10.04
N TYR A 108 12.60 -17.87 10.33
CA TYR A 108 12.81 -16.94 11.44
C TYR A 108 11.87 -17.25 12.61
N CYS A 109 12.35 -17.02 13.83
CA CYS A 109 11.50 -17.03 15.01
C CYS A 109 10.40 -15.97 14.83
N GLY A 110 9.14 -16.36 15.02
CA GLY A 110 7.99 -15.47 14.84
C GLY A 110 7.37 -15.49 13.44
N SER A 111 7.95 -16.22 12.47
CA SER A 111 7.29 -16.44 11.18
C SER A 111 6.07 -17.35 11.33
N MET A 112 5.12 -17.29 10.42
CA MET A 112 3.96 -18.20 10.42
C MET A 112 4.39 -19.64 10.34
N LYS A 113 5.40 -19.95 9.51
CA LYS A 113 6.01 -21.28 9.42
C LYS A 113 6.51 -21.78 10.80
N SER A 114 7.16 -20.91 11.59
CA SER A 114 7.67 -21.27 12.93
C SER A 114 6.56 -21.57 13.94
N TYR A 115 5.34 -21.07 13.71
CA TYR A 115 4.14 -21.38 14.48
C TYR A 115 3.34 -22.57 13.94
N GLY A 116 3.86 -23.29 12.92
CA GLY A 116 3.16 -24.43 12.32
C GLY A 116 1.94 -24.03 11.49
N ILE A 117 1.93 -22.83 10.92
CA ILE A 117 0.91 -22.36 9.98
C ILE A 117 1.39 -22.70 8.56
N GLY A 118 0.54 -23.38 7.80
CA GLY A 118 0.82 -23.76 6.42
C GLY A 118 0.67 -22.59 5.45
N TYR A 119 1.32 -22.69 4.28
CA TYR A 119 1.19 -21.75 3.18
C TYR A 119 0.93 -22.47 1.86
N ARG A 120 0.00 -21.95 1.09
CA ARG A 120 -0.27 -22.37 -0.28
C ARG A 120 -0.43 -21.13 -1.16
N GLN A 121 -0.20 -21.32 -2.46
CA GLN A 121 -0.25 -20.23 -3.44
C GLN A 121 -0.99 -20.67 -4.69
N VAL A 122 -1.77 -19.77 -5.25
CA VAL A 122 -2.31 -19.84 -6.62
C VAL A 122 -1.67 -18.70 -7.40
N ASP A 123 -0.98 -19.06 -8.48
CA ASP A 123 -0.33 -18.08 -9.36
C ASP A 123 -1.36 -17.44 -10.29
N LEU A 124 -1.02 -16.25 -10.76
CA LEU A 124 -1.80 -15.57 -11.78
C LEU A 124 -1.67 -16.29 -13.12
N LYS A 125 -2.76 -16.35 -13.86
CA LYS A 125 -2.79 -16.89 -15.22
C LYS A 125 -2.83 -15.73 -16.21
N ASN A 126 -1.78 -15.60 -17.03
CA ASN A 126 -1.62 -14.47 -17.96
C ASN A 126 -1.72 -13.08 -17.27
N GLY A 127 -1.26 -12.97 -16.03
CA GLY A 127 -1.32 -11.73 -15.25
C GLY A 127 -2.66 -11.44 -14.57
N GLU A 128 -3.63 -12.35 -14.68
CA GLU A 128 -4.98 -12.24 -14.12
C GLU A 128 -5.21 -13.31 -13.04
N PRO A 129 -6.11 -13.08 -12.05
CA PRO A 129 -6.50 -14.09 -11.09
C PRO A 129 -7.12 -15.33 -11.77
N ASP A 130 -6.61 -16.52 -11.47
CA ASP A 130 -7.18 -17.78 -11.94
C ASP A 130 -8.34 -18.21 -11.01
N LEU A 131 -9.54 -17.65 -11.23
CA LEU A 131 -10.71 -17.90 -10.39
C LEU A 131 -11.03 -19.39 -10.23
N PRO A 132 -10.99 -20.25 -11.28
CA PRO A 132 -11.17 -21.69 -11.12
C PRO A 132 -10.13 -22.34 -10.19
N ALA A 133 -8.86 -21.98 -10.32
CA ALA A 133 -7.79 -22.52 -9.47
C ALA A 133 -7.92 -22.01 -8.02
N ILE A 134 -8.26 -20.73 -7.84
CA ILE A 134 -8.56 -20.12 -6.54
C ILE A 134 -9.69 -20.87 -5.84
N LYS A 135 -10.81 -21.10 -6.54
CA LYS A 135 -11.95 -21.81 -6.01
C LYS A 135 -11.59 -23.27 -5.60
N ALA A 136 -10.85 -23.98 -6.45
CA ALA A 136 -10.40 -25.33 -6.15
C ALA A 136 -9.48 -25.37 -4.92
N ALA A 137 -8.55 -24.43 -4.79
CA ALA A 137 -7.64 -24.35 -3.66
C ALA A 137 -8.33 -23.93 -2.36
N ALA A 138 -9.26 -22.99 -2.42
CA ALA A 138 -9.98 -22.46 -1.26
C ALA A 138 -11.00 -23.48 -0.66
N ALA A 139 -11.36 -24.53 -1.40
CA ALA A 139 -12.28 -25.57 -0.92
C ALA A 139 -11.66 -26.45 0.21
N ASP A 140 -10.35 -26.39 0.44
CA ASP A 140 -9.69 -27.09 1.54
C ASP A 140 -10.09 -26.47 2.90
N GLU A 141 -10.63 -27.27 3.79
CA GLU A 141 -11.08 -26.85 5.13
C GLU A 141 -9.99 -26.27 6.03
N ASN A 142 -8.72 -26.59 5.75
CA ASN A 142 -7.58 -26.04 6.50
C ASN A 142 -7.25 -24.61 6.09
N ILE A 143 -7.77 -24.12 4.94
CA ILE A 143 -7.62 -22.71 4.56
C ILE A 143 -8.49 -21.85 5.48
N LYS A 144 -7.84 -21.04 6.32
CA LYS A 144 -8.48 -20.12 7.25
C LYS A 144 -8.22 -18.66 6.90
N LEU A 145 -7.23 -18.39 6.06
CA LEU A 145 -6.93 -17.07 5.53
C LEU A 145 -6.70 -17.16 4.02
N VAL A 146 -7.46 -16.39 3.25
CA VAL A 146 -7.20 -16.11 1.84
C VAL A 146 -6.57 -14.71 1.77
N PHE A 147 -5.36 -14.64 1.24
CA PHE A 147 -4.60 -13.41 1.12
C PHE A 147 -4.59 -12.90 -0.32
N ILE A 148 -4.95 -11.65 -0.50
CA ILE A 148 -4.96 -10.92 -1.77
C ILE A 148 -3.98 -9.75 -1.65
N GLN A 149 -2.96 -9.70 -2.48
CA GLN A 149 -2.13 -8.51 -2.64
C GLN A 149 -2.69 -7.67 -3.78
N ARG A 150 -3.24 -6.48 -3.48
CA ARG A 150 -3.88 -5.60 -4.45
C ARG A 150 -2.88 -5.01 -5.43
N SER A 151 -1.88 -4.31 -4.93
CA SER A 151 -0.85 -3.68 -5.75
C SER A 151 0.16 -4.69 -6.28
N ARG A 152 0.80 -4.34 -7.40
CA ARG A 152 1.75 -5.22 -8.09
C ARG A 152 3.05 -5.48 -7.32
N GLY A 153 3.43 -4.65 -6.35
CA GLY A 153 4.77 -4.70 -5.76
C GLY A 153 5.86 -4.56 -6.84
N TYR A 154 6.87 -5.41 -6.81
CA TYR A 154 7.88 -5.52 -7.87
C TYR A 154 7.52 -6.59 -8.93
N GLY A 155 6.25 -6.96 -9.03
CA GLY A 155 5.77 -7.94 -10.01
C GLY A 155 5.44 -7.33 -11.37
N VAL A 156 5.60 -8.13 -12.42
CA VAL A 156 5.16 -7.79 -13.77
C VAL A 156 3.70 -8.21 -13.96
N ARG A 157 2.79 -7.60 -13.19
CA ARG A 157 1.36 -7.81 -13.27
C ARG A 157 0.61 -6.50 -13.13
N LYS A 158 -0.65 -6.45 -13.53
CA LYS A 158 -1.49 -5.31 -13.22
C LYS A 158 -1.87 -5.27 -11.73
N THR A 159 -2.23 -4.09 -11.26
CA THR A 159 -2.87 -3.91 -9.95
C THR A 159 -4.35 -4.26 -10.07
N LEU A 160 -4.91 -4.92 -9.05
CA LEU A 160 -6.31 -5.34 -9.05
C LEU A 160 -7.23 -4.15 -8.74
N SER A 161 -8.31 -4.03 -9.51
CA SER A 161 -9.43 -3.17 -9.17
C SER A 161 -10.22 -3.74 -7.99
N VAL A 162 -11.03 -2.90 -7.35
CA VAL A 162 -11.96 -3.37 -6.31
C VAL A 162 -12.98 -4.35 -6.87
N GLU A 163 -13.41 -4.19 -8.13
CA GLU A 163 -14.30 -5.13 -8.82
C GLU A 163 -13.67 -6.53 -8.94
N GLU A 164 -12.42 -6.63 -9.42
CA GLU A 164 -11.68 -7.90 -9.52
C GLU A 164 -11.47 -8.56 -8.16
N ILE A 165 -11.22 -7.77 -7.11
CA ILE A 165 -11.17 -8.28 -5.74
C ILE A 165 -12.52 -8.86 -5.33
N GLY A 166 -13.63 -8.20 -5.69
CA GLY A 166 -14.99 -8.70 -5.46
C GLY A 166 -15.26 -10.05 -6.14
N GLU A 167 -14.78 -10.23 -7.37
CA GLU A 167 -14.88 -11.52 -8.07
C GLU A 167 -14.09 -12.64 -7.34
N ILE A 168 -12.90 -12.34 -6.85
CA ILE A 168 -12.13 -13.27 -6.02
C ILE A 168 -12.88 -13.61 -4.74
N CYS A 169 -13.40 -12.60 -4.02
CA CYS A 169 -14.17 -12.80 -2.80
C CYS A 169 -15.37 -13.71 -3.04
N LYS A 170 -16.14 -13.46 -4.11
CA LYS A 170 -17.27 -14.29 -4.49
C LYS A 170 -16.87 -15.73 -4.78
N ALA A 171 -15.82 -15.95 -5.57
CA ALA A 171 -15.32 -17.29 -5.91
C ALA A 171 -14.89 -18.07 -4.66
N VAL A 172 -14.25 -17.42 -3.71
CA VAL A 172 -13.86 -18.03 -2.42
C VAL A 172 -15.09 -18.38 -1.59
N ARG A 173 -16.06 -17.46 -1.45
CA ARG A 173 -17.27 -17.66 -0.63
C ARG A 173 -18.18 -18.78 -1.14
N GLU A 174 -18.17 -19.09 -2.44
CA GLU A 174 -18.91 -20.20 -3.00
C GLU A 174 -18.47 -21.58 -2.48
N VAL A 175 -17.23 -21.71 -2.00
CA VAL A 175 -16.65 -22.99 -1.54
C VAL A 175 -16.14 -22.96 -0.10
N ASN A 176 -15.84 -21.78 0.44
CA ASN A 176 -15.34 -21.59 1.80
C ASN A 176 -15.96 -20.34 2.42
N THR A 177 -16.92 -20.56 3.32
CA THR A 177 -17.65 -19.47 4.00
C THR A 177 -16.98 -19.05 5.31
N THR A 178 -15.97 -19.77 5.77
CA THR A 178 -15.36 -19.60 7.11
C THR A 178 -13.97 -18.94 7.06
N ALA A 179 -13.22 -19.11 5.96
CA ALA A 179 -11.92 -18.47 5.81
C ALA A 179 -12.07 -16.94 5.79
N ALA A 180 -11.21 -16.24 6.52
CA ALA A 180 -11.10 -14.79 6.40
C ALA A 180 -10.48 -14.42 5.03
N ILE A 181 -11.00 -13.38 4.38
CA ILE A 181 -10.42 -12.82 3.17
C ILE A 181 -9.74 -11.50 3.54
N MET A 182 -8.42 -11.48 3.42
CA MET A 182 -7.59 -10.31 3.72
C MET A 182 -7.02 -9.69 2.44
N VAL A 183 -7.06 -8.37 2.37
CA VAL A 183 -6.41 -7.61 1.30
C VAL A 183 -5.27 -6.76 1.86
N ASP A 184 -4.06 -6.93 1.32
CA ASP A 184 -3.03 -5.91 1.40
C ASP A 184 -3.45 -4.74 0.49
N ASN A 185 -3.93 -3.67 1.12
CA ASN A 185 -4.49 -2.51 0.42
C ASN A 185 -3.46 -1.40 0.17
N CYS A 186 -2.19 -1.62 0.51
CA CYS A 186 -1.12 -0.65 0.26
C CYS A 186 -1.13 -0.13 -1.17
N TYR A 187 -1.08 1.19 -1.33
CA TYR A 187 -1.16 1.94 -2.59
C TYR A 187 -2.53 2.01 -3.27
N GLY A 188 -3.51 1.20 -2.81
CA GLY A 188 -4.86 1.16 -3.38
C GLY A 188 -5.84 2.12 -2.73
N GLU A 189 -5.55 2.59 -1.52
CA GLU A 189 -6.45 3.44 -0.76
C GLU A 189 -6.76 4.73 -1.53
N PHE A 190 -8.04 5.09 -1.62
CA PHE A 190 -8.55 6.29 -2.30
C PHE A 190 -8.29 6.36 -3.82
N THR A 191 -7.87 5.26 -4.45
CA THR A 191 -7.70 5.21 -5.92
C THR A 191 -9.00 4.92 -6.66
N GLU A 192 -10.01 4.39 -5.97
CA GLU A 192 -11.38 4.14 -6.44
C GLU A 192 -12.39 4.73 -5.44
N GLU A 193 -13.67 4.78 -5.84
CA GLU A 193 -14.73 5.31 -4.96
C GLU A 193 -15.08 4.39 -3.80
N ILE A 194 -14.85 3.09 -3.95
CA ILE A 194 -15.11 2.06 -2.94
C ILE A 194 -13.82 1.29 -2.61
N GLU A 195 -13.85 0.60 -1.47
CA GLU A 195 -12.70 -0.14 -0.96
C GLU A 195 -12.98 -1.65 -0.94
N PRO A 196 -11.95 -2.52 -0.87
CA PRO A 196 -12.11 -3.98 -0.93
C PRO A 196 -13.08 -4.56 0.11
N THR A 197 -13.22 -3.95 1.26
CA THR A 197 -14.16 -4.34 2.32
C THR A 197 -15.63 -4.23 1.91
N GLN A 198 -15.93 -3.35 0.96
CA GLN A 198 -17.29 -3.13 0.46
C GLN A 198 -17.70 -4.18 -0.61
N VAL A 199 -16.76 -5.02 -1.05
CA VAL A 199 -16.99 -6.08 -2.05
C VAL A 199 -16.69 -7.48 -1.53
N GLY A 200 -16.52 -7.64 -0.20
CA GLY A 200 -16.46 -8.96 0.44
C GLY A 200 -15.14 -9.32 1.10
N ALA A 201 -14.15 -8.43 1.13
CA ALA A 201 -12.99 -8.62 1.99
C ALA A 201 -13.38 -8.43 3.47
N ASP A 202 -12.92 -9.35 4.34
CA ASP A 202 -13.20 -9.29 5.77
C ASP A 202 -12.29 -8.32 6.52
N ILE A 203 -11.07 -8.13 6.01
CA ILE A 203 -10.05 -7.30 6.64
C ILE A 203 -9.10 -6.73 5.59
N ILE A 204 -8.73 -5.48 5.76
CA ILE A 204 -7.68 -4.80 5.00
C ILE A 204 -6.62 -4.27 5.94
N ALA A 205 -5.40 -4.13 5.45
CA ALA A 205 -4.32 -3.48 6.20
C ALA A 205 -3.40 -2.70 5.26
N GLY A 206 -2.71 -1.71 5.81
CA GLY A 206 -1.77 -0.89 5.08
C GLY A 206 -0.92 0.01 5.96
N SER A 207 -0.15 0.87 5.32
CA SER A 207 0.81 1.77 5.97
C SER A 207 0.31 3.20 5.98
N LEU A 208 0.47 3.89 7.11
CA LEU A 208 0.13 5.32 7.21
C LEU A 208 1.12 6.24 6.48
N ILE A 209 2.35 5.78 6.22
CA ILE A 209 3.30 6.58 5.42
C ILE A 209 3.10 6.45 3.90
N LYS A 210 1.97 5.83 3.49
CA LYS A 210 1.51 5.73 2.11
C LYS A 210 0.26 6.60 1.90
N ASN A 211 -0.65 6.16 1.03
CA ASN A 211 -1.84 6.95 0.66
C ASN A 211 -2.61 7.51 1.87
N PRO A 212 -2.97 6.70 2.91
CA PRO A 212 -3.85 7.18 3.97
C PRO A 212 -3.27 8.29 4.85
N GLY A 213 -1.95 8.41 4.89
CA GLY A 213 -1.29 9.46 5.68
C GLY A 213 -1.11 10.77 4.95
N GLY A 214 -1.47 10.86 3.66
CA GLY A 214 -1.45 12.12 2.88
C GLY A 214 -0.11 12.86 2.89
N GLY A 215 1.01 12.14 3.07
CA GLY A 215 2.36 12.71 3.18
C GLY A 215 2.68 13.37 4.53
N LEU A 216 1.77 13.32 5.51
CA LEU A 216 1.97 13.94 6.83
C LEU A 216 2.18 12.94 7.96
N ALA A 217 1.63 11.73 7.85
CA ALA A 217 1.81 10.71 8.89
C ALA A 217 3.27 10.29 8.97
N PRO A 218 3.93 10.46 10.13
CA PRO A 218 5.38 10.21 10.23
C PRO A 218 5.73 8.72 10.39
N THR A 219 4.76 7.89 10.75
CA THR A 219 4.93 6.45 10.98
C THR A 219 3.55 5.79 11.12
N GLY A 220 3.53 4.48 11.24
CA GLY A 220 2.35 3.74 11.62
C GLY A 220 1.71 2.93 10.50
N GLY A 221 0.63 2.28 10.87
CA GLY A 221 -0.18 1.46 9.99
C GLY A 221 -1.64 1.45 10.43
N TYR A 222 -2.47 0.86 9.62
CA TYR A 222 -3.88 0.63 9.93
C TYR A 222 -4.28 -0.80 9.58
N ILE A 223 -5.29 -1.28 10.31
CA ILE A 223 -6.04 -2.50 10.02
C ILE A 223 -7.51 -2.11 10.13
N ALA A 224 -8.35 -2.50 9.17
CA ALA A 224 -9.78 -2.24 9.21
C ALA A 224 -10.55 -3.46 8.68
N GLY A 225 -11.67 -3.83 9.33
CA GLY A 225 -12.41 -5.02 8.96
C GLY A 225 -13.43 -5.44 9.99
N ARG A 226 -13.69 -6.75 10.03
CA ARG A 226 -14.54 -7.38 11.04
C ARG A 226 -13.97 -7.14 12.44
N ALA A 227 -14.85 -6.87 13.40
CA ALA A 227 -14.47 -6.52 14.76
C ALA A 227 -13.63 -7.59 15.46
N ASP A 228 -13.97 -8.87 15.28
CA ASP A 228 -13.25 -10.00 15.87
C ASP A 228 -11.79 -10.10 15.33
N LEU A 229 -11.58 -9.86 14.05
CA LEU A 229 -10.26 -9.87 13.43
C LEU A 229 -9.42 -8.66 13.86
N VAL A 230 -10.03 -7.48 13.93
CA VAL A 230 -9.35 -6.26 14.37
C VAL A 230 -8.95 -6.36 15.85
N GLU A 231 -9.81 -6.93 16.69
CA GLU A 231 -9.49 -7.19 18.10
C GLU A 231 -8.31 -8.16 18.23
N ASN A 232 -8.34 -9.31 17.52
CA ASN A 232 -7.25 -10.27 17.52
C ASN A 232 -5.92 -9.65 17.02
N ALA A 233 -5.97 -8.78 16.00
CA ALA A 233 -4.80 -8.06 15.52
C ALA A 233 -4.22 -7.11 16.58
N SER A 234 -5.07 -6.50 17.41
CA SER A 234 -4.62 -5.64 18.51
C SER A 234 -3.83 -6.42 19.58
N TYR A 235 -4.21 -7.67 19.85
CA TYR A 235 -3.45 -8.56 20.74
C TYR A 235 -2.09 -8.94 20.15
N LYS A 236 -1.99 -9.02 18.83
CA LYS A 236 -0.70 -9.30 18.17
C LYS A 236 0.21 -8.08 18.15
N LEU A 237 -0.38 -6.88 18.04
CA LEU A 237 0.36 -5.62 18.10
C LEU A 237 0.92 -5.33 19.50
N THR A 238 0.15 -5.58 20.54
CA THR A 238 0.48 -5.29 21.94
C THR A 238 0.80 -6.59 22.70
N ALA A 239 -0.18 -7.11 23.39
CA ALA A 239 -0.14 -8.44 24.01
C ALA A 239 -1.57 -8.95 24.25
N PRO A 240 -1.79 -10.28 24.32
CA PRO A 240 -3.07 -10.84 24.71
C PRO A 240 -3.56 -10.28 26.06
N GLY A 241 -4.81 -9.83 26.08
CA GLY A 241 -5.44 -9.20 27.26
C GLY A 241 -5.17 -7.72 27.41
N ILE A 242 -4.28 -7.09 26.63
CA ILE A 242 -4.06 -5.63 26.58
C ILE A 242 -4.82 -5.06 25.37
N GLY A 243 -4.50 -5.55 24.17
CA GLY A 243 -5.22 -5.18 22.96
C GLY A 243 -5.15 -3.71 22.58
N GLY A 244 -6.25 -3.19 22.05
CA GLY A 244 -6.36 -1.82 21.54
C GLY A 244 -6.44 -0.70 22.60
N GLU A 245 -6.63 -1.05 23.88
CA GLU A 245 -6.74 -0.08 24.98
C GLU A 245 -5.44 0.69 25.25
N CYS A 246 -4.30 0.11 24.88
CA CYS A 246 -2.98 0.71 25.02
C CYS A 246 -2.45 1.23 23.69
N GLY A 247 -1.51 2.17 23.79
CA GLY A 247 -0.76 2.72 22.66
C GLY A 247 -0.87 4.25 22.63
N CYS A 248 0.17 4.91 23.16
CA CYS A 248 0.24 6.37 23.15
C CYS A 248 0.46 6.90 21.73
N THR A 249 -0.02 8.11 21.47
CA THR A 249 0.10 8.77 20.16
C THR A 249 1.25 9.77 20.07
N MET A 250 1.92 10.06 21.17
CA MET A 250 3.12 10.90 21.23
C MET A 250 2.94 12.28 20.54
N GLY A 251 1.72 12.83 20.60
CA GLY A 251 1.39 14.10 19.95
C GLY A 251 1.22 14.04 18.43
N GLN A 252 1.13 12.85 17.85
CA GLN A 252 1.03 12.70 16.38
C GLN A 252 -0.41 12.83 15.85
N ASN A 253 -1.43 12.85 16.70
CA ASN A 253 -2.83 12.87 16.29
C ASN A 253 -3.13 13.95 15.24
N ARG A 254 -2.66 15.17 15.41
CA ARG A 254 -2.87 16.26 14.43
C ARG A 254 -2.37 15.88 13.03
N LEU A 255 -1.19 15.29 12.92
CA LEU A 255 -0.61 14.89 11.63
C LEU A 255 -1.39 13.73 11.01
N LEU A 256 -1.87 12.77 11.83
CA LEU A 256 -2.67 11.65 11.35
C LEU A 256 -4.04 12.12 10.83
N TYR A 257 -4.73 12.99 11.54
CA TYR A 257 -6.02 13.55 11.12
C TYR A 257 -5.89 14.43 9.87
N GLN A 258 -4.90 15.33 9.86
CA GLN A 258 -4.68 16.22 8.73
C GLN A 258 -4.19 15.44 7.52
N GLY A 259 -3.35 14.41 7.72
CA GLY A 259 -2.91 13.52 6.67
C GLY A 259 -4.07 12.75 6.03
N LEU A 260 -4.96 12.18 6.85
CA LEU A 260 -6.15 11.50 6.36
C LEU A 260 -7.09 12.46 5.58
N PHE A 261 -7.26 13.69 6.06
CA PHE A 261 -8.03 14.71 5.36
C PHE A 261 -7.44 15.01 3.97
N LEU A 262 -6.12 15.06 3.85
CA LEU A 262 -5.42 15.32 2.58
C LEU A 262 -5.28 14.07 1.70
N ALA A 263 -5.45 12.88 2.24
CA ALA A 263 -5.16 11.62 1.56
C ALA A 263 -5.82 11.46 0.18
N PRO A 264 -7.12 11.77 -0.03
CA PRO A 264 -7.72 11.69 -1.35
C PRO A 264 -7.04 12.61 -2.37
N HIS A 265 -6.76 13.86 -1.97
CA HIS A 265 -6.09 14.84 -2.83
C HIS A 265 -4.67 14.40 -3.19
N VAL A 266 -3.86 14.00 -2.20
CA VAL A 266 -2.46 13.60 -2.43
C VAL A 266 -2.39 12.32 -3.28
N THR A 267 -3.29 11.36 -3.06
CA THR A 267 -3.39 10.16 -3.90
C THR A 267 -3.69 10.52 -5.36
N MET A 268 -4.63 11.43 -5.59
CA MET A 268 -4.91 11.95 -6.95
C MET A 268 -3.68 12.61 -7.56
N GLN A 269 -2.91 13.41 -6.81
CA GLN A 269 -1.68 14.06 -7.32
C GLN A 269 -0.63 13.01 -7.71
N ALA A 270 -0.47 11.96 -6.91
CA ALA A 270 0.43 10.85 -7.21
C ALA A 270 0.02 10.11 -8.50
N ILE A 271 -1.27 9.84 -8.70
CA ILE A 271 -1.78 9.22 -9.93
C ILE A 271 -1.57 10.12 -11.14
N LYS A 272 -1.85 11.43 -11.04
CA LYS A 272 -1.58 12.40 -12.11
C LYS A 272 -0.09 12.42 -12.48
N THR A 273 0.79 12.33 -11.49
CA THR A 273 2.25 12.23 -11.68
C THR A 273 2.62 10.94 -12.42
N ALA A 274 2.05 9.81 -12.03
CA ALA A 274 2.27 8.51 -12.69
C ALA A 274 1.81 8.54 -14.15
N MET A 275 0.62 9.10 -14.44
CA MET A 275 0.11 9.26 -15.81
C MET A 275 1.01 10.15 -16.67
N PHE A 276 1.54 11.23 -16.08
CA PHE A 276 2.47 12.11 -16.78
C PHE A 276 3.78 11.38 -17.09
N CYS A 277 4.31 10.61 -16.13
CA CYS A 277 5.50 9.78 -16.31
C CYS A 277 5.30 8.78 -17.46
N ALA A 278 4.20 8.02 -17.45
CA ALA A 278 3.86 7.09 -18.52
C ALA A 278 3.90 7.78 -19.88
N LYS A 279 3.23 8.93 -20.02
CA LYS A 279 3.17 9.65 -21.31
C LYS A 279 4.52 10.16 -21.80
N VAL A 280 5.37 10.63 -20.89
CA VAL A 280 6.75 11.07 -21.23
C VAL A 280 7.58 9.87 -21.66
N MET A 281 7.55 8.76 -20.92
CA MET A 281 8.35 7.58 -21.22
C MET A 281 7.89 6.87 -22.51
N GLU A 282 6.59 6.77 -22.77
CA GLU A 282 6.04 6.30 -24.06
C GLU A 282 6.61 7.12 -25.24
N LYS A 283 6.62 8.46 -25.12
CA LYS A 283 7.18 9.35 -26.16
C LYS A 283 8.68 9.16 -26.36
N LEU A 284 9.41 8.72 -25.34
CA LEU A 284 10.84 8.39 -25.42
C LEU A 284 11.09 6.95 -25.93
N GLY A 285 10.01 6.18 -26.20
CA GLY A 285 10.08 4.83 -26.76
C GLY A 285 10.27 3.72 -25.72
N TYR A 286 10.00 3.97 -24.47
CA TYR A 286 10.04 2.95 -23.39
C TYR A 286 8.67 2.28 -23.23
N GLU A 287 8.70 0.99 -22.89
CA GLU A 287 7.51 0.26 -22.45
C GLU A 287 7.11 0.68 -21.03
N VAL A 288 5.83 0.94 -20.82
CA VAL A 288 5.29 1.37 -19.55
C VAL A 288 4.02 0.59 -19.17
N SER A 289 3.78 0.41 -17.89
CA SER A 289 2.55 -0.20 -17.38
C SER A 289 2.13 0.44 -16.04
N PRO A 290 0.87 0.89 -15.90
CA PRO A 290 -0.14 1.07 -16.94
C PRO A 290 0.28 2.10 -17.99
N LYS A 291 -0.33 2.08 -19.16
CA LYS A 291 -0.20 3.18 -20.13
C LYS A 291 -0.82 4.46 -19.59
N ALA A 292 -0.45 5.60 -20.19
CA ALA A 292 -0.90 6.89 -19.68
C ALA A 292 -2.43 7.05 -19.61
N GLU A 293 -3.15 6.34 -20.46
CA GLU A 293 -4.61 6.48 -20.65
C GLU A 293 -5.40 5.30 -20.03
N GLU A 294 -4.70 4.32 -19.46
CA GLU A 294 -5.31 3.16 -18.81
C GLU A 294 -5.81 3.49 -17.39
N PRO A 295 -6.86 2.83 -16.92
CA PRO A 295 -7.30 2.93 -15.53
C PRO A 295 -6.18 2.56 -14.55
N ARG A 296 -6.22 3.16 -13.37
CA ARG A 296 -5.21 2.96 -12.32
C ARG A 296 -5.87 2.66 -11.01
N TYR A 297 -5.35 1.64 -10.34
CA TYR A 297 -5.86 1.12 -9.06
C TYR A 297 -4.80 1.16 -7.96
N ASP A 298 -3.63 1.75 -8.28
CA ASP A 298 -2.55 2.14 -7.37
C ASP A 298 -1.81 3.38 -7.89
N ILE A 299 -0.78 3.81 -7.18
CA ILE A 299 0.04 4.98 -7.55
C ILE A 299 1.35 4.61 -8.26
N ILE A 300 1.54 3.33 -8.61
CA ILE A 300 2.79 2.83 -9.20
C ILE A 300 2.78 2.98 -10.72
N GLN A 301 3.91 3.43 -11.24
CA GLN A 301 4.21 3.45 -12.66
C GLN A 301 5.46 2.61 -12.94
N THR A 302 5.33 1.54 -13.71
CA THR A 302 6.51 0.79 -14.17
C THR A 302 7.01 1.31 -15.51
N ILE A 303 8.33 1.32 -15.66
CA ILE A 303 9.03 1.66 -16.90
C ILE A 303 10.08 0.59 -17.14
N ALA A 304 10.00 -0.14 -18.26
CA ALA A 304 11.01 -1.11 -18.66
C ALA A 304 12.11 -0.41 -19.48
N PHE A 305 13.28 -0.29 -18.89
CA PHE A 305 14.42 0.36 -19.54
C PHE A 305 15.25 -0.58 -20.41
N GLY A 306 15.21 -1.90 -20.15
CA GLY A 306 15.94 -2.92 -20.89
C GLY A 306 17.47 -2.89 -20.69
N ALA A 307 17.99 -1.93 -19.93
CA ALA A 307 19.43 -1.78 -19.66
C ALA A 307 19.66 -1.02 -18.33
N PRO A 308 20.82 -1.26 -17.66
CA PRO A 308 21.09 -0.63 -16.37
C PRO A 308 21.37 0.87 -16.46
N ASP A 309 21.98 1.37 -17.52
CA ASP A 309 22.37 2.80 -17.63
C ASP A 309 21.18 3.74 -17.70
N PRO A 310 20.18 3.58 -18.59
CA PRO A 310 18.99 4.44 -18.61
C PRO A 310 18.17 4.31 -17.32
N LEU A 311 18.10 3.13 -16.69
CA LEU A 311 17.46 2.92 -15.38
C LEU A 311 18.12 3.78 -14.32
N ARG A 312 19.45 3.73 -14.18
CA ARG A 312 20.22 4.52 -13.24
C ARG A 312 20.02 6.02 -13.46
N ARG A 313 20.09 6.50 -14.71
CA ARG A 313 19.90 7.91 -15.06
C ARG A 313 18.49 8.41 -14.73
N PHE A 314 17.47 7.56 -14.91
CA PHE A 314 16.12 7.88 -14.47
C PHE A 314 16.06 8.11 -12.97
N CYS A 315 16.61 7.18 -12.17
CA CYS A 315 16.65 7.30 -10.71
C CYS A 315 17.43 8.56 -10.26
N GLU A 316 18.58 8.85 -10.88
CA GLU A 316 19.32 10.09 -10.61
C GLU A 316 18.51 11.35 -10.91
N GLY A 317 17.68 11.33 -11.95
CA GLY A 317 16.82 12.46 -12.29
C GLY A 317 15.65 12.63 -11.32
N ILE A 318 15.02 11.52 -10.89
CA ILE A 318 14.00 11.54 -9.83
C ILE A 318 14.60 12.09 -8.53
N GLN A 319 15.78 11.61 -8.11
CA GLN A 319 16.48 12.12 -6.91
C GLN A 319 16.78 13.61 -7.01
N ALA A 320 17.27 14.07 -8.14
CA ALA A 320 17.54 15.49 -8.38
C ALA A 320 16.29 16.37 -8.36
N GLY A 321 15.11 15.80 -8.60
CA GLY A 321 13.82 16.47 -8.52
C GLY A 321 13.13 16.38 -7.15
N ALA A 322 13.72 15.67 -6.21
CA ALA A 322 13.16 15.50 -4.86
C ALA A 322 13.39 16.75 -3.99
N PRO A 323 12.50 17.04 -3.02
CA PRO A 323 12.66 18.20 -2.14
C PRO A 323 13.78 18.04 -1.10
N VAL A 324 14.13 16.79 -0.77
CA VAL A 324 15.16 16.45 0.23
C VAL A 324 16.28 15.69 -0.48
N ASP A 325 17.51 15.93 -0.11
CA ASP A 325 18.71 15.25 -0.64
C ASP A 325 18.83 15.28 -2.18
N SER A 326 18.31 16.30 -2.85
CA SER A 326 18.34 16.44 -4.32
C SER A 326 19.75 16.49 -4.92
N TYR A 327 20.75 16.81 -4.12
CA TYR A 327 22.16 16.86 -4.49
C TYR A 327 22.87 15.50 -4.44
N VAL A 328 22.22 14.48 -3.88
CA VAL A 328 22.77 13.12 -3.76
C VAL A 328 22.59 12.36 -5.07
N THR A 329 23.59 11.57 -5.43
CA THR A 329 23.48 10.60 -6.53
C THR A 329 23.14 9.24 -5.95
N PRO A 330 21.96 8.66 -6.24
CA PRO A 330 21.61 7.35 -5.72
C PRO A 330 22.39 6.25 -6.46
N GLU A 331 22.86 5.28 -5.71
CA GLU A 331 23.62 4.13 -6.22
C GLU A 331 22.96 2.80 -5.84
N PRO A 332 23.20 1.72 -6.61
CA PRO A 332 22.71 0.38 -6.24
C PRO A 332 23.34 -0.08 -4.93
N TRP A 333 22.56 -0.60 -4.00
CA TRP A 333 23.03 -1.17 -2.75
C TRP A 333 22.20 -2.39 -2.31
N ALA A 334 22.82 -3.25 -1.50
CA ALA A 334 22.16 -4.43 -0.94
C ALA A 334 21.21 -4.00 0.20
N MET A 335 19.92 -4.14 -0.02
CA MET A 335 18.90 -3.81 0.97
C MET A 335 18.45 -5.04 1.76
N PRO A 336 18.21 -4.92 3.07
CA PRO A 336 17.63 -6.00 3.86
C PRO A 336 16.29 -6.46 3.29
N GLY A 337 16.15 -7.77 3.05
CA GLY A 337 14.92 -8.39 2.54
C GLY A 337 14.79 -8.45 1.02
N TYR A 338 15.83 -8.06 0.28
CA TYR A 338 15.88 -8.13 -1.19
C TYR A 338 17.08 -8.98 -1.65
N ASP A 339 16.88 -9.80 -2.69
CA ASP A 339 17.93 -10.66 -3.25
C ASP A 339 18.89 -9.88 -4.17
N ASP A 340 18.37 -8.88 -4.89
CA ASP A 340 19.14 -8.05 -5.81
C ASP A 340 19.50 -6.71 -5.16
N GLN A 341 20.55 -6.06 -5.69
CA GLN A 341 20.80 -4.65 -5.37
C GLN A 341 19.68 -3.78 -5.93
N VAL A 342 19.27 -2.77 -5.20
CA VAL A 342 18.21 -1.83 -5.57
C VAL A 342 18.73 -0.39 -5.51
N ILE A 343 18.43 0.41 -6.52
CA ILE A 343 18.53 1.87 -6.40
C ILE A 343 17.22 2.38 -5.81
N MET A 344 17.29 3.09 -4.70
CA MET A 344 16.15 3.84 -4.16
C MET A 344 16.39 5.33 -4.32
N ALA A 345 15.75 5.91 -5.33
CA ALA A 345 15.72 7.35 -5.50
C ALA A 345 14.53 7.92 -4.71
N ALA A 346 14.80 8.40 -3.50
CA ALA A 346 13.78 8.89 -2.58
C ALA A 346 14.34 10.03 -1.74
N GLY A 347 13.96 11.24 -2.07
CA GLY A 347 14.22 12.43 -1.25
C GLY A 347 12.94 12.88 -0.58
N ALA A 348 12.52 12.16 0.45
CA ALA A 348 11.23 12.29 1.12
C ALA A 348 11.37 12.95 2.50
N PHE A 349 10.34 13.68 2.93
CA PHE A 349 10.22 14.24 4.29
C PHE A 349 10.03 13.15 5.33
N VAL A 350 9.33 12.06 4.96
CA VAL A 350 9.15 10.87 5.78
C VAL A 350 9.89 9.71 5.11
N GLN A 351 10.89 9.17 5.78
CA GLN A 351 11.71 8.10 5.22
C GLN A 351 10.87 6.88 4.85
N GLY A 352 10.97 6.45 3.59
CA GLY A 352 10.22 5.32 3.05
C GLY A 352 8.77 5.64 2.65
N ALA A 353 8.34 6.90 2.70
CA ALA A 353 7.02 7.33 2.28
C ALA A 353 6.88 7.30 0.76
N SER A 354 6.30 6.23 0.24
CA SER A 354 6.11 6.07 -1.21
C SER A 354 4.99 6.92 -1.80
N ILE A 355 4.20 7.61 -0.98
CA ILE A 355 3.29 8.65 -1.46
C ILE A 355 4.04 9.92 -1.90
N GLU A 356 5.27 10.11 -1.43
CA GLU A 356 6.20 11.09 -1.93
C GLU A 356 6.90 10.58 -3.19
N LEU A 357 7.35 11.47 -4.08
CA LEU A 357 7.98 11.06 -5.33
C LEU A 357 9.23 10.21 -5.07
N SER A 358 9.21 8.98 -5.57
CA SER A 358 10.31 8.04 -5.45
C SER A 358 10.36 7.08 -6.64
N ALA A 359 11.49 6.40 -6.80
CA ALA A 359 11.70 5.39 -7.82
C ALA A 359 12.56 4.26 -7.26
N ASP A 360 12.00 3.06 -7.26
CA ASP A 360 12.67 1.83 -6.88
C ASP A 360 13.13 1.09 -8.14
N ALA A 361 14.39 0.73 -8.19
CA ALA A 361 14.99 0.14 -9.38
C ALA A 361 15.86 -1.07 -9.03
N PRO A 362 15.27 -2.29 -8.97
CA PRO A 362 16.03 -3.52 -8.83
C PRO A 362 17.00 -3.69 -10.02
N MET A 363 18.27 -3.97 -9.73
CA MET A 363 19.35 -4.09 -10.72
C MET A 363 19.36 -5.48 -11.35
N ARG A 364 18.23 -5.90 -11.93
CA ARG A 364 18.05 -7.18 -12.61
C ARG A 364 17.27 -7.00 -13.91
N GLU A 365 17.49 -7.89 -14.87
CA GLU A 365 16.71 -7.90 -16.11
C GLU A 365 15.21 -8.13 -15.84
N PRO A 366 14.32 -7.44 -16.58
CA PRO A 366 14.57 -6.55 -17.72
C PRO A 366 14.80 -5.07 -17.35
N TYR A 367 15.36 -4.78 -16.19
CA TYR A 367 15.67 -3.43 -15.69
C TYR A 367 14.43 -2.52 -15.64
N VAL A 368 13.47 -2.92 -14.82
CA VAL A 368 12.22 -2.19 -14.61
C VAL A 368 12.35 -1.24 -13.42
N CYS A 369 11.95 0.00 -13.63
CA CYS A 369 11.78 0.97 -12.55
C CYS A 369 10.32 1.00 -12.10
N TYR A 370 10.12 1.11 -10.79
CA TYR A 370 8.83 1.30 -10.12
C TYR A 370 8.79 2.71 -9.55
N MET A 371 8.33 3.67 -10.34
CA MET A 371 8.13 5.06 -9.93
C MET A 371 6.78 5.20 -9.23
N GLN A 372 6.73 5.98 -8.15
CA GLN A 372 5.53 6.16 -7.35
C GLN A 372 5.49 7.52 -6.68
N GLY A 373 4.29 7.95 -6.29
CA GLY A 373 4.11 9.11 -5.46
C GLY A 373 4.23 10.46 -6.18
N GLY A 374 4.20 11.48 -5.35
CA GLY A 374 4.23 12.89 -5.71
C GLY A 374 3.16 13.65 -4.95
N LEU A 375 3.56 14.34 -3.86
CA LEU A 375 2.64 15.12 -3.01
C LEU A 375 1.92 16.22 -3.79
N THR A 376 2.59 16.76 -4.81
CA THR A 376 2.00 17.71 -5.75
C THR A 376 2.35 17.29 -7.18
N TYR A 377 1.39 17.42 -8.08
CA TYR A 377 1.62 17.11 -9.49
C TYR A 377 2.73 17.98 -10.11
N GLU A 378 2.81 19.23 -9.69
CA GLU A 378 3.79 20.19 -10.18
C GLU A 378 5.22 19.76 -9.90
N SER A 379 5.53 19.36 -8.65
CA SER A 379 6.86 18.86 -8.29
C SER A 379 7.14 17.51 -8.95
N GLY A 380 6.17 16.59 -8.96
CA GLY A 380 6.31 15.30 -9.63
C GLY A 380 6.62 15.44 -11.12
N LYS A 381 5.91 16.33 -11.81
CA LYS A 381 6.15 16.66 -13.22
C LYS A 381 7.58 17.17 -13.45
N LEU A 382 8.08 18.05 -12.61
CA LEU A 382 9.46 18.57 -12.71
C LEU A 382 10.49 17.47 -12.50
N GLY A 383 10.30 16.58 -11.52
CA GLY A 383 11.18 15.44 -11.29
C GLY A 383 11.26 14.50 -12.49
N ILE A 384 10.10 14.19 -13.10
CA ILE A 384 10.02 13.37 -14.30
C ILE A 384 10.72 14.02 -15.50
N LEU A 385 10.59 15.35 -15.66
CA LEU A 385 11.28 16.08 -16.74
C LEU A 385 12.80 16.08 -16.55
N LEU A 386 13.30 16.19 -15.31
CA LEU A 386 14.71 16.05 -15.00
C LEU A 386 15.23 14.64 -15.32
N ALA A 387 14.44 13.62 -14.99
CA ALA A 387 14.78 12.22 -15.33
C ALA A 387 14.84 12.00 -16.85
N ALA A 388 13.87 12.53 -17.58
CA ALA A 388 13.84 12.47 -19.06
C ALA A 388 15.04 13.20 -19.68
N ASP A 389 15.41 14.36 -19.17
CA ASP A 389 16.60 15.14 -19.63
C ASP A 389 17.91 14.34 -19.43
N LYS A 390 18.09 13.72 -18.26
CA LYS A 390 19.28 12.89 -17.99
C LYS A 390 19.41 11.70 -18.94
N ILE A 391 18.28 11.03 -19.25
CA ILE A 391 18.27 9.91 -20.19
C ILE A 391 18.59 10.37 -21.62
N THR A 392 17.99 11.48 -22.06
CA THR A 392 18.12 11.95 -23.45
C THR A 392 19.49 12.53 -23.75
N LYS A 393 20.10 13.27 -22.84
CA LYS A 393 21.46 13.81 -22.98
C LYS A 393 22.51 12.72 -23.16
N ALA A 394 22.32 11.57 -22.53
CA ALA A 394 23.24 10.44 -22.68
C ALA A 394 23.14 9.76 -24.05
N LYS A 395 21.94 9.77 -24.68
CA LYS A 395 21.77 9.23 -26.06
C LYS A 395 22.39 10.13 -27.11
N ALA A 396 22.69 11.39 -26.78
CA ALA A 396 23.28 12.38 -27.71
C ALA A 396 24.83 12.45 -27.64
N GLN A 397 25.44 11.81 -26.66
CA GLN A 397 26.89 11.63 -26.51
C GLN A 397 27.32 10.25 -27.04
#